data_050611c717aeaddd8106d87c1e94277c
#
_entry.id   050611c717aeaddd8106d87c1e94277c
#
_cell.length_a   1.000
_cell.length_b   1.000
_cell.length_c   1.000
_cell.angle_alpha   90.00
_cell.angle_beta   90.00
_cell.angle_gamma   90.00
#
_symmetry.space_group_name_H-M   'P 1'
#
loop_
_entity.id
_entity.type
_entity.pdbx_description
1 polymer ?
#
loop_
_entity_poly.entity_id
_entity_poly.type
_entity_poly.pdbx_seq_one_letter_code
_entity_poly.pdbx_strand_id
1 'polypeptide(L)'
;MFSEHYSLLYKRILRIWNLTRVTTRLQLFIDSLLKDAYKDPLSGDTIIYWEDEEKAKDCDFYRINSKRDILDIPILEVMSAARYAIEQQISMPTEDLKRLTSQLLGFSRKRNNLDMITEQAIQLLIDKEIFSHANGMVSMNN
;
A
#
# COMPACT_ATOMS: atom_id res chain seq x y z
N MET A 1 -1.86 14.32 2.58
CA MET A 1 -1.02 13.14 2.80
C MET A 1 -0.81 12.42 1.49
N PHE A 2 0.41 12.03 1.19
CA PHE A 2 0.77 11.68 -0.16
C PHE A 2 1.65 10.41 -0.20
N SER A 3 1.09 9.35 -0.76
CA SER A 3 1.82 8.18 -1.23
C SER A 3 1.24 7.82 -2.59
N GLU A 4 2.05 7.84 -3.61
CA GLU A 4 1.60 7.59 -4.97
C GLU A 4 2.58 6.73 -5.73
N HIS A 5 2.02 5.78 -6.48
CA HIS A 5 2.78 5.07 -7.48
C HIS A 5 3.24 6.04 -8.58
N TYR A 6 4.47 5.88 -9.04
CA TYR A 6 5.10 6.77 -10.01
C TYR A 6 4.22 7.04 -11.25
N SER A 7 3.60 6.01 -11.81
CA SER A 7 2.74 6.17 -12.99
C SER A 7 1.46 6.98 -12.71
N LEU A 8 0.88 6.85 -11.52
CA LEU A 8 -0.29 7.63 -11.11
C LEU A 8 0.06 9.08 -10.89
N LEU A 9 1.23 9.33 -10.31
CA LEU A 9 1.75 10.68 -10.09
C LEU A 9 1.88 11.44 -11.41
N TYR A 10 2.48 10.81 -12.43
CA TYR A 10 2.57 11.40 -13.78
C TYR A 10 1.21 11.70 -14.37
N LYS A 11 0.26 10.76 -14.28
CA LYS A 11 -1.11 10.96 -14.77
C LYS A 11 -1.80 12.13 -14.09
N ARG A 12 -1.61 12.31 -12.79
CA ARG A 12 -2.18 13.45 -12.06
C ARG A 12 -1.57 14.77 -12.50
N ILE A 13 -0.24 14.83 -12.65
CA ILE A 13 0.45 16.03 -13.11
C ILE A 13 0.01 16.40 -14.53
N LEU A 14 -0.07 15.45 -15.44
CA LEU A 14 -0.57 15.68 -16.79
C LEU A 14 -2.00 16.26 -16.78
N ARG A 15 -2.86 15.73 -15.92
CA ARG A 15 -4.24 16.22 -15.80
C ARG A 15 -4.29 17.65 -15.28
N ILE A 16 -3.54 17.97 -14.23
CA ILE A 16 -3.50 19.32 -13.64
C ILE A 16 -3.00 20.35 -14.65
N TRP A 17 -2.00 19.99 -15.45
CA TRP A 17 -1.41 20.86 -16.45
C TRP A 17 -2.08 20.79 -17.82
N ASN A 18 -3.17 20.02 -17.94
CA ASN A 18 -3.92 19.82 -19.17
C ASN A 18 -3.03 19.33 -20.34
N LEU A 19 -2.13 18.40 -20.04
CA LEU A 19 -1.22 17.78 -21.00
C LEU A 19 -1.70 16.37 -21.36
N THR A 20 -1.46 15.96 -22.60
CA THR A 20 -1.93 14.66 -23.11
C THR A 20 -0.89 13.55 -23.02
N ARG A 21 0.39 13.91 -22.90
CA ARG A 21 1.48 12.93 -22.86
C ARG A 21 2.69 13.45 -22.11
N VAL A 22 3.48 12.53 -21.58
CA VAL A 22 4.78 12.82 -20.97
C VAL A 22 5.84 12.94 -22.06
N THR A 23 6.56 14.06 -22.07
CA THR A 23 7.75 14.26 -22.89
C THR A 23 8.99 14.01 -22.05
N THR A 24 10.15 13.74 -22.69
CA THR A 24 11.42 13.56 -21.96
C THR A 24 11.74 14.78 -21.08
N ARG A 25 11.50 15.99 -21.60
CA ARG A 25 11.72 17.23 -20.84
C ARG A 25 10.83 17.32 -19.60
N LEU A 26 9.55 16.97 -19.74
CA LEU A 26 8.60 16.95 -18.61
C LEU A 26 9.02 15.89 -17.59
N GLN A 27 9.43 14.72 -18.05
CA GLN A 27 9.91 13.65 -17.17
C GLN A 27 11.11 14.10 -16.34
N LEU A 28 12.11 14.71 -16.94
CA LEU A 28 13.28 15.24 -16.22
C LEU A 28 12.88 16.31 -15.20
N PHE A 29 11.93 17.15 -15.53
CA PHE A 29 11.42 18.17 -14.61
C PHE A 29 10.71 17.54 -13.41
N ILE A 30 9.83 16.58 -13.64
CA ILE A 30 9.11 15.86 -12.57
C ILE A 30 10.11 15.10 -11.70
N ASP A 31 11.09 14.42 -12.29
CA ASP A 31 12.13 13.68 -11.57
C ASP A 31 12.96 14.63 -10.67
N SER A 32 13.20 15.86 -11.13
CA SER A 32 13.88 16.86 -10.31
C SER A 32 13.05 17.31 -9.10
N LEU A 33 11.72 17.40 -9.24
CA LEU A 33 10.80 17.70 -8.14
C LEU A 33 10.69 16.55 -7.12
N LEU A 34 10.84 15.30 -7.59
CA LEU A 34 10.76 14.11 -6.75
C LEU A 34 12.08 13.72 -6.11
N LYS A 35 13.15 14.45 -6.39
CA LYS A 35 14.49 14.14 -5.89
C LYS A 35 14.53 14.00 -4.36
N ASP A 36 13.80 14.83 -3.65
CA ASP A 36 13.77 14.87 -2.19
C ASP A 36 12.60 14.07 -1.59
N ALA A 37 11.74 13.48 -2.42
CA ALA A 37 10.65 12.64 -1.96
C ALA A 37 11.17 11.28 -1.48
N TYR A 38 10.58 10.76 -0.41
CA TYR A 38 10.94 9.47 0.13
C TYR A 38 10.40 8.34 -0.74
N LYS A 39 11.27 7.45 -1.17
CA LYS A 39 10.90 6.22 -1.90
C LYS A 39 10.64 5.11 -0.90
N ASP A 40 9.48 4.48 -1.00
CA ASP A 40 9.13 3.35 -0.14
C ASP A 40 10.03 2.14 -0.46
N PRO A 41 10.90 1.71 0.46
CA PRO A 41 11.79 0.57 0.23
C PRO A 41 11.03 -0.76 0.16
N LEU A 42 9.80 -0.82 0.64
CA LEU A 42 8.96 -2.01 0.60
C LEU A 42 8.15 -2.14 -0.69
N SER A 43 8.23 -1.15 -1.58
CA SER A 43 7.44 -1.14 -2.82
C SER A 43 7.92 -2.16 -3.88
N GLY A 44 9.06 -2.82 -3.68
CA GLY A 44 9.59 -3.81 -4.63
C GLY A 44 9.91 -3.19 -5.99
N ASP A 45 9.42 -3.79 -7.06
CA ASP A 45 9.62 -3.32 -8.43
C ASP A 45 8.78 -2.09 -8.79
N THR A 46 7.79 -1.76 -7.97
CA THR A 46 6.96 -0.57 -8.15
C THR A 46 7.51 0.58 -7.31
N ILE A 47 7.67 1.75 -7.93
CA ILE A 47 8.19 2.91 -7.21
C ILE A 47 7.02 3.68 -6.61
N ILE A 48 6.97 3.74 -5.29
CA ILE A 48 5.99 4.51 -4.53
C ILE A 48 6.71 5.63 -3.79
N TYR A 49 6.18 6.84 -3.92
CA TYR A 49 6.71 8.02 -3.27
C TYR A 49 5.84 8.43 -2.08
N TRP A 50 6.48 8.82 -1.02
CA TRP A 50 5.89 9.47 0.15
C TRP A 50 6.42 10.88 0.25
N GLU A 51 5.67 11.75 0.90
CA GLU A 51 6.11 13.12 1.16
C GLU A 51 7.42 13.15 1.96
N ASP A 52 7.51 12.31 2.99
CA ASP A 52 8.72 12.10 3.78
C ASP A 52 8.72 10.71 4.45
N GLU A 53 9.85 10.36 5.05
CA GLU A 53 10.05 9.07 5.72
C GLU A 53 9.19 8.91 6.97
N GLU A 54 8.96 9.97 7.73
CA GLU A 54 8.13 9.93 8.94
C GLU A 54 6.70 9.57 8.61
N LYS A 55 6.12 10.20 7.58
CA LYS A 55 4.77 9.88 7.12
C LYS A 55 4.64 8.46 6.60
N ALA A 56 5.69 7.91 5.98
CA ALA A 56 5.70 6.52 5.58
C ALA A 56 5.71 5.59 6.80
N LYS A 57 6.52 5.88 7.81
CA LYS A 57 6.61 5.06 9.05
C LYS A 57 5.35 5.14 9.90
N ASP A 58 4.72 6.31 9.93
CA ASP A 58 3.51 6.57 10.72
C ASP A 58 2.23 6.22 9.96
N CYS A 59 2.32 5.47 8.89
CA CYS A 59 1.15 5.06 8.11
C CYS A 59 0.22 4.18 8.96
N ASP A 60 -0.87 4.77 9.42
CA ASP A 60 -1.92 4.12 10.21
C ASP A 60 -3.28 4.15 9.51
N PHE A 61 -3.30 4.49 8.23
CA PHE A 61 -4.52 4.64 7.43
C PHE A 61 -4.50 3.75 6.20
N TYR A 62 -5.70 3.51 5.67
CA TYR A 62 -5.91 2.94 4.35
C TYR A 62 -7.08 3.66 3.66
N ARG A 63 -7.05 3.71 2.34
CA ARG A 63 -8.07 4.40 1.55
C ARG A 63 -9.04 3.39 0.94
N ILE A 64 -10.33 3.63 1.12
CA ILE A 64 -11.40 2.79 0.59
C ILE A 64 -11.84 3.33 -0.77
N ASN A 65 -12.21 2.44 -1.70
CA ASN A 65 -12.80 2.79 -3.01
C ASN A 65 -12.00 3.80 -3.84
N SER A 66 -10.68 3.71 -3.78
CA SER A 66 -9.80 4.64 -4.46
C SER A 66 -9.71 4.44 -5.99
N LYS A 67 -10.37 3.44 -6.55
CA LYS A 67 -10.27 3.02 -7.97
C LYS A 67 -8.83 2.71 -8.41
N ARG A 68 -7.96 2.42 -7.46
CA ARG A 68 -6.58 2.05 -7.72
C ARG A 68 -6.48 0.55 -7.99
N ASP A 69 -5.54 0.15 -8.83
CA ASP A 69 -5.12 -1.25 -8.88
C ASP A 69 -4.39 -1.62 -7.58
N ILE A 70 -4.43 -2.90 -7.21
CA ILE A 70 -3.72 -3.37 -6.01
C ILE A 70 -2.21 -3.08 -6.08
N LEU A 71 -1.63 -3.11 -7.27
CA LEU A 71 -0.21 -2.81 -7.48
C LEU A 71 0.13 -1.33 -7.25
N ASP A 72 -0.86 -0.46 -7.29
CA ASP A 72 -0.72 0.97 -7.03
C ASP A 72 -0.94 1.35 -5.55
N ILE A 73 -1.26 0.37 -4.71
CA ILE A 73 -1.48 0.59 -3.27
C ILE A 73 -0.17 0.32 -2.52
N PRO A 74 0.32 1.28 -1.72
CA PRO A 74 1.50 1.07 -0.89
C PRO A 74 1.32 -0.12 0.06
N ILE A 75 2.34 -0.94 0.22
CA ILE A 75 2.29 -2.08 1.14
C ILE A 75 1.99 -1.64 2.58
N LEU A 76 2.45 -0.46 2.98
CA LEU A 76 2.16 0.11 4.30
C LEU A 76 0.66 0.37 4.49
N GLU A 77 -0.05 0.76 3.44
CA GLU A 77 -1.50 0.95 3.46
C GLU A 77 -2.24 -0.41 3.59
N VAL A 78 -1.75 -1.43 2.89
CA VAL A 78 -2.28 -2.81 3.02
C VAL A 78 -2.04 -3.35 4.43
N MET A 79 -0.87 -3.10 5.01
CA MET A 79 -0.55 -3.46 6.40
C MET A 79 -1.49 -2.76 7.38
N SER A 80 -1.79 -1.48 7.17
CA SER A 80 -2.74 -0.73 8.02
C SER A 80 -4.15 -1.32 7.95
N ALA A 81 -4.60 -1.73 6.77
CA ALA A 81 -5.89 -2.40 6.60
C ALA A 81 -5.91 -3.76 7.33
N ALA A 82 -4.84 -4.54 7.24
CA ALA A 82 -4.72 -5.82 7.95
C ALA A 82 -4.73 -5.64 9.48
N ARG A 83 -4.04 -4.62 9.99
CA ARG A 83 -4.06 -4.28 11.42
C ARG A 83 -5.47 -3.93 11.88
N TYR A 84 -6.15 -3.06 11.14
CA TYR A 84 -7.53 -2.70 11.44
C TYR A 84 -8.45 -3.93 11.45
N ALA A 85 -8.30 -4.83 10.49
CA ALA A 85 -9.09 -6.05 10.40
C ALA A 85 -8.94 -6.93 11.67
N ILE A 86 -7.70 -7.10 12.14
CA ILE A 86 -7.43 -7.93 13.32
C ILE A 86 -7.84 -7.24 14.63
N GLU A 87 -7.73 -5.92 14.72
CA GLU A 87 -8.15 -5.14 15.89
C GLU A 87 -9.63 -5.27 16.22
N GLN A 88 -10.45 -5.56 15.20
CA GLN A 88 -11.90 -5.78 15.39
C GLN A 88 -12.18 -7.19 15.94
N GLN A 89 -11.17 -8.04 16.04
CA GLN A 89 -11.29 -9.43 16.47
C GLN A 89 -10.07 -9.83 17.32
N ILE A 90 -10.23 -10.84 18.14
CA ILE A 90 -9.12 -11.33 18.98
C ILE A 90 -8.08 -12.07 18.13
N SER A 91 -8.57 -12.93 17.24
CA SER A 91 -7.75 -13.69 16.30
C SER A 91 -8.60 -14.16 15.13
N MET A 92 -7.97 -14.49 14.01
CA MET A 92 -8.66 -15.08 12.87
C MET A 92 -7.71 -15.94 12.03
N PRO A 93 -8.26 -16.90 11.23
CA PRO A 93 -7.46 -17.62 10.26
C PRO A 93 -6.80 -16.69 9.26
N THR A 94 -5.59 -17.02 8.82
CA THR A 94 -4.82 -16.21 7.86
C THR A 94 -5.62 -15.93 6.58
N GLU A 95 -6.31 -16.93 6.04
CA GLU A 95 -7.11 -16.75 4.81
C GLU A 95 -8.29 -15.79 5.01
N ASP A 96 -8.91 -15.80 6.17
CA ASP A 96 -9.98 -14.87 6.49
C ASP A 96 -9.45 -13.44 6.66
N LEU A 97 -8.26 -13.29 7.26
CA LEU A 97 -7.59 -11.99 7.37
C LEU A 97 -7.23 -11.42 5.99
N LYS A 98 -6.70 -12.23 5.09
CA LYS A 98 -6.40 -11.83 3.70
C LYS A 98 -7.68 -11.36 2.99
N ARG A 99 -8.76 -12.11 3.11
CA ARG A 99 -10.05 -11.76 2.52
C ARG A 99 -10.61 -10.45 3.09
N LEU A 100 -10.61 -10.31 4.41
CA LEU A 100 -11.13 -9.11 5.07
C LEU A 100 -10.29 -7.87 4.73
N THR A 101 -8.96 -8.00 4.72
CA THR A 101 -8.05 -6.93 4.30
C THR A 101 -8.37 -6.47 2.88
N SER A 102 -8.57 -7.41 1.96
CA SER A 102 -8.93 -7.11 0.57
C SER A 102 -10.26 -6.36 0.48
N GLN A 103 -11.26 -6.79 1.23
CA GLN A 103 -12.58 -6.13 1.29
C GLN A 103 -12.48 -4.71 1.83
N LEU A 104 -11.69 -4.48 2.88
CA LEU A 104 -11.46 -3.15 3.45
C LEU A 104 -10.82 -2.19 2.44
N LEU A 105 -9.95 -2.71 1.56
CA LEU A 105 -9.33 -1.93 0.49
C LEU A 105 -10.26 -1.73 -0.72
N GLY A 106 -11.46 -2.32 -0.72
CA GLY A 106 -12.45 -2.14 -1.77
C GLY A 106 -12.44 -3.22 -2.86
N PHE A 107 -11.75 -4.33 -2.65
CA PHE A 107 -11.71 -5.45 -3.61
C PHE A 107 -12.71 -6.54 -3.23
N SER A 108 -13.66 -6.81 -4.12
CA SER A 108 -14.70 -7.81 -3.90
C SER A 108 -14.39 -9.19 -4.47
N ARG A 109 -13.38 -9.30 -5.33
CA ARG A 109 -13.01 -10.54 -6.02
C ARG A 109 -11.58 -10.95 -5.72
N LYS A 110 -11.37 -12.24 -5.53
CA LYS A 110 -10.03 -12.81 -5.37
C LYS A 110 -9.24 -12.68 -6.68
N ARG A 111 -8.03 -12.16 -6.60
CA ARG A 111 -7.06 -12.06 -7.70
C ARG A 111 -5.69 -12.49 -7.20
N ASN A 112 -4.89 -13.09 -8.07
CA ASN A 112 -3.56 -13.59 -7.67
C ASN A 112 -2.67 -12.49 -7.08
N ASN A 113 -2.61 -11.32 -7.71
CA ASN A 113 -1.80 -10.20 -7.20
C ASN A 113 -2.27 -9.71 -5.84
N LEU A 114 -3.59 -9.65 -5.62
CA LEU A 114 -4.18 -9.25 -4.36
C LEU A 114 -3.84 -10.26 -3.25
N ASP A 115 -3.92 -11.55 -3.54
CA ASP A 115 -3.56 -12.61 -2.62
C ASP A 115 -2.08 -12.53 -2.20
N MET A 116 -1.19 -12.35 -3.17
CA MET A 116 0.26 -12.21 -2.93
C MET A 116 0.58 -10.98 -2.07
N ILE A 117 -0.02 -9.83 -2.38
CA ILE A 117 0.26 -8.57 -1.68
C ILE A 117 -0.30 -8.60 -0.26
N THR A 118 -1.50 -9.12 -0.05
CA THR A 118 -2.07 -9.27 1.30
C THR A 118 -1.26 -10.27 2.13
N GLU A 119 -0.82 -11.36 1.55
CA GLU A 119 0.08 -12.31 2.22
C GLU A 119 1.41 -11.67 2.61
N GLN A 120 2.02 -10.92 1.70
CA GLN A 120 3.25 -10.17 1.97
C GLN A 120 3.07 -9.15 3.11
N ALA A 121 1.98 -8.42 3.12
CA ALA A 121 1.67 -7.45 4.17
C ALA A 121 1.53 -8.12 5.54
N ILE A 122 0.80 -9.24 5.61
CA ILE A 122 0.64 -10.00 6.84
C ILE A 122 1.98 -10.57 7.31
N GLN A 123 2.79 -11.11 6.40
CA GLN A 123 4.11 -11.64 6.74
C GLN A 123 5.04 -10.55 7.28
N LEU A 124 5.03 -9.36 6.69
CA LEU A 124 5.79 -8.21 7.20
C LEU A 124 5.36 -7.82 8.62
N LEU A 125 4.06 -7.87 8.92
CA LEU A 125 3.55 -7.59 10.26
C LEU A 125 3.96 -8.67 11.28
N ILE A 126 4.05 -9.92 10.85
CA ILE A 126 4.56 -11.02 11.66
C ILE A 126 6.07 -10.84 11.91
N ASP A 127 6.84 -10.54 10.86
CA ASP A 127 8.29 -10.33 10.95
C ASP A 127 8.67 -9.15 11.85
N LYS A 128 7.82 -8.12 11.89
CA LYS A 128 7.97 -6.96 12.78
C LYS A 128 7.42 -7.20 14.19
N GLU A 129 6.97 -8.42 14.48
CA GLU A 129 6.40 -8.79 15.78
C GLU A 129 5.14 -7.99 16.17
N ILE A 130 4.46 -7.38 15.18
CA ILE A 130 3.16 -6.72 15.38
C ILE A 130 2.05 -7.76 15.43
N PHE A 131 2.16 -8.81 14.61
CA PHE A 131 1.27 -9.96 14.61
C PHE A 131 1.98 -11.18 15.17
N SER A 132 1.19 -12.05 15.83
CA SER A 132 1.57 -13.42 16.18
C SER A 132 0.84 -14.39 15.27
N HIS A 133 1.51 -15.46 14.88
CA HIS A 133 0.94 -16.52 14.06
C HIS A 133 1.18 -17.88 14.72
N ALA A 134 0.11 -18.61 15.00
CA ALA A 134 0.17 -19.94 15.58
C ALA A 134 -1.04 -20.77 15.13
N ASN A 135 -0.80 -22.03 14.73
CA ASN A 135 -1.87 -22.98 14.34
C ASN A 135 -2.80 -22.44 13.23
N GLY A 136 -2.25 -21.72 12.26
CA GLY A 136 -3.02 -21.11 11.17
C GLY A 136 -3.84 -19.88 11.58
N MET A 137 -3.72 -19.42 12.82
CA MET A 137 -4.42 -18.25 13.36
C MET A 137 -3.44 -17.08 13.51
N VAL A 138 -3.94 -15.89 13.20
CA VAL A 138 -3.21 -14.62 13.36
C VAL A 138 -3.89 -13.80 14.43
N SER A 139 -3.11 -13.15 15.29
CA SER A 139 -3.59 -12.25 16.34
C SER A 139 -2.64 -11.06 16.49
N MET A 140 -3.13 -9.99 17.13
CA MET A 140 -2.26 -8.89 17.53
C MET A 140 -1.27 -9.38 18.60
N ASN A 141 -0.03 -8.99 18.44
CA ASN A 141 0.98 -9.20 19.46
C ASN A 141 0.89 -8.05 20.49
N ASN A 142 0.77 -8.42 21.76
CA ASN A 142 0.67 -7.43 22.83
C ASN A 142 2.05 -7.04 23.37
#